data_5156fd0340a264f914e76ff6777f5aaf
#
_entry.id   5156fd0340a264f914e76ff6777f5aaf
#
_cell.length_a   1.000
_cell.length_b   1.000
_cell.length_c   1.000
_cell.angle_alpha   90.00
_cell.angle_beta   90.00
_cell.angle_gamma   90.00
#
_symmetry.space_group_name_H-M   'P 1'
#
loop_
_entity.id
_entity.type
_entity.pdbx_description
1 polymer ?
#
loop_
_entity_poly.entity_id
_entity_poly.type
_entity_poly.pdbx_seq_one_letter_code
_entity_poly.pdbx_strand_id
1 'polypeptide(L)'
;MAVRIYSDSLFLTDELDRMKKVAIQGYRGCFHEQASREFYSEMGEDIRIVACPTFEPLFKAMEDGAADAAVMAIENTISGGLIPNFELLRSYPFRIKGEVYIRIEQNLMALPGQRIEDIRQVRTHYMAINQTRKFFEENCPWITVVEHEDTAKAAIEIASEGLMGVGAVASSLAAEQNGLQILAPGIETYKQNFTRFLILDDSLTVPKNRIDKATLCFTLPHKPGSLAQILTILSFYDMNLTRIQSLPIPGHEWQYFFYVDIKFSTYARYRQALKAARPLMKDLNVLGEYKSAQ
;
A
#
# COMPACT_ATOMS: atom_id res chain seq x y z
N MET A 1 -45.20 -7.68 11.00
CA MET A 1 -44.11 -7.93 10.05
C MET A 1 -43.25 -6.70 9.74
N ALA A 2 -43.78 -5.49 9.73
CA ALA A 2 -43.02 -4.24 9.47
C ALA A 2 -42.03 -3.81 10.58
N VAL A 3 -42.26 -4.14 11.85
CA VAL A 3 -41.43 -3.73 12.99
C VAL A 3 -40.07 -4.47 13.03
N ARG A 4 -39.99 -5.72 12.52
CA ARG A 4 -38.74 -6.51 12.51
C ARG A 4 -37.75 -6.03 11.47
N ILE A 5 -38.20 -5.48 10.34
CA ILE A 5 -37.32 -4.97 9.25
C ILE A 5 -36.64 -3.65 9.66
N TYR A 6 -37.31 -2.82 10.48
CA TYR A 6 -36.75 -1.57 11.00
C TYR A 6 -35.70 -1.78 12.09
N SER A 7 -35.81 -2.83 12.92
CA SER A 7 -34.83 -3.13 13.95
C SER A 7 -33.52 -3.67 13.34
N ASP A 8 -33.60 -4.53 12.34
CA ASP A 8 -32.41 -5.14 11.69
C ASP A 8 -31.62 -4.12 10.89
N SER A 9 -32.27 -3.11 10.27
CA SER A 9 -31.59 -2.02 9.58
C SER A 9 -30.90 -1.04 10.53
N LEU A 10 -31.43 -0.78 11.71
CA LEU A 10 -30.80 0.06 12.73
C LEU A 10 -29.60 -0.65 13.38
N PHE A 11 -29.68 -1.97 13.62
CA PHE A 11 -28.56 -2.75 14.16
C PHE A 11 -27.40 -2.84 13.16
N LEU A 12 -27.70 -3.03 11.86
CA LEU A 12 -26.70 -3.03 10.79
C LEU A 12 -26.00 -1.68 10.61
N THR A 13 -26.71 -0.57 10.76
CA THR A 13 -26.10 0.78 10.71
C THR A 13 -25.22 1.05 11.92
N ASP A 14 -25.63 0.63 13.12
CA ASP A 14 -24.85 0.79 14.36
C ASP A 14 -23.55 -0.08 14.35
N GLU A 15 -23.58 -1.28 13.77
CA GLU A 15 -22.39 -2.13 13.60
C GLU A 15 -21.43 -1.53 12.56
N LEU A 16 -21.93 -1.06 11.43
CA LEU A 16 -21.12 -0.43 10.38
C LEU A 16 -20.48 0.88 10.85
N ASP A 17 -21.12 1.64 11.73
CA ASP A 17 -20.58 2.88 12.30
C ASP A 17 -19.52 2.63 13.39
N ARG A 18 -19.49 1.42 13.96
CA ARG A 18 -18.44 1.00 14.92
C ARG A 18 -17.19 0.40 14.27
N MET A 19 -17.29 0.01 13.00
CA MET A 19 -16.14 -0.54 12.28
C MET A 19 -15.09 0.54 12.06
N LYS A 20 -13.81 0.18 12.25
CA LYS A 20 -12.68 1.07 11.94
C LYS A 20 -12.70 1.44 10.45
N LYS A 21 -12.69 2.73 10.17
CA LYS A 21 -12.67 3.27 8.81
C LYS A 21 -11.23 3.40 8.34
N VAL A 22 -10.88 2.68 7.26
CA VAL A 22 -9.53 2.65 6.71
C VAL A 22 -9.52 3.27 5.32
N ALA A 23 -8.81 4.40 5.18
CA ALA A 23 -8.61 5.06 3.89
C ALA A 23 -7.58 4.32 3.04
N ILE A 24 -7.91 4.11 1.78
CA ILE A 24 -7.02 3.48 0.79
C ILE A 24 -7.01 4.25 -0.52
N GLN A 25 -5.93 4.18 -1.27
CA GLN A 25 -5.92 4.64 -2.65
C GLN A 25 -6.48 3.56 -3.57
N GLY A 26 -7.36 3.97 -4.50
CA GLY A 26 -8.01 3.08 -5.47
C GLY A 26 -9.44 2.73 -5.09
N TYR A 27 -9.94 1.67 -5.67
CA TYR A 27 -11.32 1.20 -5.56
C TYR A 27 -11.42 -0.10 -4.76
N ARG A 28 -12.64 -0.47 -4.36
CA ARG A 28 -12.89 -1.74 -3.66
C ARG A 28 -12.39 -2.93 -4.49
N GLY A 29 -11.76 -3.88 -3.82
CA GLY A 29 -11.11 -5.02 -4.47
C GLY A 29 -9.65 -4.77 -4.88
N CYS A 30 -9.09 -3.56 -4.72
CA CYS A 30 -7.70 -3.29 -5.05
C CYS A 30 -6.72 -3.91 -4.02
N PHE A 31 -5.43 -3.92 -4.35
CA PHE A 31 -4.38 -4.45 -3.47
C PHE A 31 -4.22 -3.66 -2.16
N HIS A 32 -4.58 -2.38 -2.11
CA HIS A 32 -4.62 -1.62 -0.86
C HIS A 32 -5.71 -2.16 0.08
N GLU A 33 -6.89 -2.51 -0.44
CA GLU A 33 -7.93 -3.15 0.38
C GLU A 33 -7.48 -4.53 0.87
N GLN A 34 -6.85 -5.33 0.01
CA GLN A 34 -6.28 -6.61 0.42
C GLN A 34 -5.26 -6.43 1.55
N ALA A 35 -4.35 -5.46 1.43
CA ALA A 35 -3.37 -5.12 2.47
C ALA A 35 -4.04 -4.69 3.77
N SER A 36 -5.09 -3.87 3.69
CA SER A 36 -5.85 -3.43 4.85
C SER A 36 -6.52 -4.58 5.58
N ARG A 37 -7.20 -5.46 4.83
CA ARG A 37 -7.88 -6.63 5.40
C ARG A 37 -6.90 -7.60 6.02
N GLU A 38 -5.77 -7.89 5.38
CA GLU A 38 -4.73 -8.77 5.92
C GLU A 38 -4.19 -8.25 7.26
N PHE A 39 -3.81 -6.96 7.31
CA PHE A 39 -3.27 -6.36 8.53
C PHE A 39 -4.26 -6.36 9.71
N TYR A 40 -5.49 -5.91 9.48
CA TYR A 40 -6.48 -5.79 10.56
C TYR A 40 -7.12 -7.13 10.95
N SER A 41 -7.20 -8.10 10.04
CA SER A 41 -7.68 -9.46 10.36
C SER A 41 -6.78 -10.18 11.36
N GLU A 42 -5.45 -9.95 11.30
CA GLU A 42 -4.51 -10.48 12.31
C GLU A 42 -4.78 -9.92 13.73
N MET A 43 -5.45 -8.78 13.83
CA MET A 43 -5.88 -8.18 15.10
C MET A 43 -7.30 -8.57 15.50
N GLY A 44 -8.03 -9.28 14.62
CA GLY A 44 -9.45 -9.59 14.82
C GLY A 44 -10.36 -8.36 14.67
N GLU A 45 -9.92 -7.34 13.93
CA GLU A 45 -10.68 -6.12 13.69
C GLU A 45 -11.35 -6.16 12.31
N ASP A 46 -12.68 -5.97 12.28
CA ASP A 46 -13.42 -5.71 11.06
C ASP A 46 -13.27 -4.24 10.64
N ILE A 47 -13.06 -4.03 9.33
CA ILE A 47 -12.80 -2.70 8.80
C ILE A 47 -13.79 -2.30 7.71
N ARG A 48 -14.05 -0.99 7.63
CA ARG A 48 -14.79 -0.35 6.54
C ARG A 48 -13.81 0.43 5.67
N ILE A 49 -13.83 0.18 4.37
CA ILE A 49 -12.95 0.85 3.41
C ILE A 49 -13.51 2.22 3.03
N VAL A 50 -12.64 3.23 3.09
CA VAL A 50 -12.83 4.58 2.55
C VAL A 50 -11.95 4.71 1.32
N ALA A 51 -12.55 4.56 0.14
CA ALA A 51 -11.83 4.61 -1.14
C ALA A 51 -11.50 6.05 -1.53
N CYS A 52 -10.22 6.31 -1.84
CA CYS A 52 -9.72 7.60 -2.29
C CYS A 52 -9.13 7.48 -3.69
N PRO A 53 -9.37 8.42 -4.61
CA PRO A 53 -8.88 8.31 -5.98
C PRO A 53 -7.35 8.41 -6.09
N THR A 54 -6.71 9.17 -5.20
CA THR A 54 -5.27 9.35 -5.12
C THR A 54 -4.77 9.29 -3.69
N PHE A 55 -3.45 9.39 -3.46
CA PHE A 55 -2.86 9.26 -2.13
C PHE A 55 -3.09 10.49 -1.22
N GLU A 56 -3.13 11.72 -1.74
CA GLU A 56 -3.34 12.91 -0.91
C GLU A 56 -4.71 12.94 -0.22
N PRO A 57 -5.85 12.64 -0.90
CA PRO A 57 -7.16 12.52 -0.26
C PRO A 57 -7.23 11.51 0.89
N LEU A 58 -6.37 10.48 0.87
CA LEU A 58 -6.26 9.51 1.96
C LEU A 58 -5.82 10.18 3.28
N PHE A 59 -4.82 11.07 3.22
CA PHE A 59 -4.36 11.84 4.38
C PHE A 59 -5.40 12.85 4.83
N LYS A 60 -6.09 13.50 3.89
CA LYS A 60 -7.19 14.43 4.20
C LYS A 60 -8.35 13.72 4.88
N ALA A 61 -8.70 12.51 4.45
CA ALA A 61 -9.73 11.71 5.12
C ALA A 61 -9.41 11.41 6.59
N MET A 62 -8.11 11.22 6.91
CA MET A 62 -7.67 11.07 8.30
C MET A 62 -7.72 12.41 9.07
N GLU A 63 -7.30 13.52 8.47
CA GLU A 63 -7.35 14.86 9.10
C GLU A 63 -8.79 15.30 9.40
N ASP A 64 -9.71 15.02 8.49
CA ASP A 64 -11.13 15.38 8.61
C ASP A 64 -11.92 14.40 9.50
N GLY A 65 -11.27 13.34 10.02
CA GLY A 65 -11.93 12.29 10.81
C GLY A 65 -12.91 11.42 10.00
N ALA A 66 -12.84 11.46 8.67
CA ALA A 66 -13.61 10.57 7.79
C ALA A 66 -13.03 9.15 7.76
N ALA A 67 -11.76 8.98 8.13
CA ALA A 67 -11.08 7.72 8.31
C ALA A 67 -10.25 7.72 9.61
N ASP A 68 -10.21 6.57 10.29
CA ASP A 68 -9.46 6.36 11.54
C ASP A 68 -8.00 5.97 11.25
N ALA A 69 -7.78 5.37 10.09
CA ALA A 69 -6.50 4.85 9.65
C ALA A 69 -6.35 4.96 8.13
N ALA A 70 -5.13 4.77 7.65
CA ALA A 70 -4.86 4.70 6.22
C ALA A 70 -3.85 3.61 5.89
N VAL A 71 -3.98 3.01 4.70
CA VAL A 71 -3.03 2.05 4.15
C VAL A 71 -2.51 2.56 2.82
N MET A 72 -1.19 2.67 2.72
CA MET A 72 -0.51 3.32 1.60
C MET A 72 0.65 2.49 1.08
N ALA A 73 0.65 2.18 -0.21
CA ALA A 73 1.80 1.56 -0.88
C ALA A 73 3.01 2.51 -0.84
N ILE A 74 4.19 1.98 -0.54
CA ILE A 74 5.43 2.76 -0.48
C ILE A 74 6.50 2.26 -1.46
N GLU A 75 6.51 0.99 -1.76
CA GLU A 75 7.43 0.38 -2.72
C GLU A 75 6.89 -0.93 -3.29
N ASN A 76 7.36 -1.24 -4.49
CA ASN A 76 7.13 -2.52 -5.15
C ASN A 76 8.46 -3.10 -5.61
N THR A 77 8.64 -4.41 -5.51
CA THR A 77 9.91 -5.10 -5.82
C THR A 77 10.33 -4.99 -7.29
N ILE A 78 9.41 -4.65 -8.20
CA ILE A 78 9.69 -4.49 -9.63
C ILE A 78 9.80 -3.00 -10.00
N SER A 79 8.83 -2.18 -9.54
CA SER A 79 8.73 -0.77 -9.93
C SER A 79 9.54 0.18 -9.05
N GLY A 80 10.06 -0.33 -7.92
CA GLY A 80 10.80 0.50 -6.95
C GLY A 80 9.90 1.32 -6.03
N GLY A 81 10.44 2.42 -5.51
CA GLY A 81 9.74 3.30 -4.55
C GLY A 81 8.70 4.20 -5.20
N LEU A 82 7.57 4.38 -4.54
CA LEU A 82 6.55 5.36 -4.91
C LEU A 82 6.96 6.73 -4.36
N ILE A 83 7.78 7.43 -5.11
CA ILE A 83 8.47 8.65 -4.67
C ILE A 83 7.53 9.70 -4.07
N PRO A 84 6.37 10.06 -4.68
CA PRO A 84 5.48 11.07 -4.12
C PRO A 84 4.96 10.73 -2.72
N ASN A 85 4.83 9.44 -2.40
CA ASN A 85 4.29 8.97 -1.12
C ASN A 85 5.22 9.26 0.07
N PHE A 86 6.53 9.38 -0.16
CA PHE A 86 7.49 9.79 0.88
C PHE A 86 7.28 11.25 1.31
N GLU A 87 6.95 12.11 0.37
CA GLU A 87 6.68 13.52 0.67
C GLU A 87 5.39 13.65 1.50
N LEU A 88 4.35 12.90 1.16
CA LEU A 88 3.11 12.85 1.93
C LEU A 88 3.38 12.37 3.37
N LEU A 89 4.14 11.28 3.56
CA LEU A 89 4.52 10.79 4.90
C LEU A 89 5.24 11.83 5.75
N ARG A 90 6.02 12.71 5.14
CA ARG A 90 6.72 13.79 5.85
C ARG A 90 5.82 14.97 6.14
N SER A 91 4.90 15.28 5.23
CA SER A 91 4.07 16.50 5.27
C SER A 91 2.90 16.41 6.25
N TYR A 92 2.43 15.20 6.53
CA TYR A 92 1.33 14.95 7.46
C TYR A 92 1.81 14.41 8.81
N PRO A 93 1.08 14.66 9.92
CA PRO A 93 1.53 14.31 11.27
C PRO A 93 1.37 12.83 11.62
N PHE A 94 0.69 12.04 10.78
CA PHE A 94 0.37 10.65 11.05
C PHE A 94 1.60 9.75 11.08
N ARG A 95 1.58 8.73 11.96
CA ARG A 95 2.72 7.85 12.20
C ARG A 95 2.48 6.47 11.62
N ILE A 96 3.55 5.88 11.07
CA ILE A 96 3.56 4.48 10.65
C ILE A 96 3.52 3.60 11.90
N LYS A 97 2.54 2.70 11.96
CA LYS A 97 2.33 1.76 13.07
C LYS A 97 2.50 0.30 12.67
N GLY A 98 2.65 0.04 11.38
CA GLY A 98 2.85 -1.28 10.83
C GLY A 98 3.18 -1.26 9.36
N GLU A 99 3.44 -2.43 8.85
CA GLU A 99 3.64 -2.68 7.42
C GLU A 99 3.10 -4.06 7.06
N VAL A 100 2.74 -4.23 5.80
CA VAL A 100 2.36 -5.52 5.23
C VAL A 100 2.92 -5.64 3.81
N TYR A 101 3.29 -6.85 3.40
CA TYR A 101 3.79 -7.15 2.07
C TYR A 101 2.78 -8.03 1.33
N ILE A 102 2.16 -7.47 0.29
CA ILE A 102 1.20 -8.20 -0.53
C ILE A 102 1.90 -8.66 -1.81
N ARG A 103 1.77 -9.94 -2.11
CA ARG A 103 2.12 -10.47 -3.43
C ARG A 103 1.12 -9.94 -4.45
N ILE A 104 1.62 -9.30 -5.49
CA ILE A 104 0.81 -8.77 -6.57
C ILE A 104 0.58 -9.88 -7.58
N GLU A 105 -0.57 -10.51 -7.47
CA GLU A 105 -1.03 -11.54 -8.39
C GLU A 105 -2.08 -10.95 -9.33
N GLN A 106 -1.77 -10.95 -10.62
CA GLN A 106 -2.65 -10.42 -11.65
C GLN A 106 -3.49 -11.56 -12.24
N ASN A 107 -4.82 -11.43 -12.19
CA ASN A 107 -5.73 -12.44 -12.66
C ASN A 107 -6.58 -11.89 -13.82
N LEU A 108 -6.65 -12.64 -14.93
CA LEU A 108 -7.61 -12.36 -16.00
C LEU A 108 -8.98 -12.83 -15.55
N MET A 109 -9.96 -11.95 -15.58
CA MET A 109 -11.33 -12.22 -15.14
C MET A 109 -12.36 -11.65 -16.11
N ALA A 110 -13.56 -12.23 -16.10
CA ALA A 110 -14.70 -11.79 -16.88
C ALA A 110 -16.02 -12.20 -16.22
N LEU A 111 -17.14 -11.80 -16.79
CA LEU A 111 -18.47 -12.26 -16.36
C LEU A 111 -18.55 -13.81 -16.43
N PRO A 112 -19.25 -14.44 -15.49
CA PRO A 112 -19.39 -15.90 -15.46
C PRO A 112 -19.95 -16.48 -16.77
N GLY A 113 -19.50 -17.69 -17.10
CA GLY A 113 -19.95 -18.43 -18.30
C GLY A 113 -19.17 -18.11 -19.58
N GLN A 114 -18.20 -17.19 -19.53
CA GLN A 114 -17.28 -16.90 -20.62
C GLN A 114 -15.99 -17.74 -20.49
N ARG A 115 -15.35 -17.99 -21.61
CA ARG A 115 -14.01 -18.60 -21.72
C ARG A 115 -13.04 -17.58 -22.26
N ILE A 116 -11.74 -17.84 -22.20
CA ILE A 116 -10.69 -16.92 -22.70
C ILE A 116 -10.90 -16.63 -24.19
N GLU A 117 -11.32 -17.64 -24.97
CA GLU A 117 -11.57 -17.52 -26.41
C GLU A 117 -12.72 -16.57 -26.76
N ASP A 118 -13.61 -16.31 -25.81
CA ASP A 118 -14.75 -15.39 -25.99
C ASP A 118 -14.34 -13.93 -25.78
N ILE A 119 -13.21 -13.68 -25.10
CA ILE A 119 -12.73 -12.32 -24.76
C ILE A 119 -12.04 -11.69 -25.97
N ARG A 120 -12.39 -10.43 -26.26
CA ARG A 120 -11.82 -9.60 -27.35
C ARG A 120 -11.09 -8.38 -26.82
N GLN A 121 -11.48 -7.88 -25.65
CA GLN A 121 -10.86 -6.72 -25.01
C GLN A 121 -10.59 -7.02 -23.54
N VAL A 122 -9.46 -6.50 -23.01
CA VAL A 122 -9.15 -6.53 -21.58
C VAL A 122 -8.83 -5.11 -21.13
N ARG A 123 -9.43 -4.68 -20.04
CA ARG A 123 -9.21 -3.37 -19.42
C ARG A 123 -8.39 -3.52 -18.12
N THR A 124 -7.34 -2.72 -17.97
CA THR A 124 -6.56 -2.69 -16.75
C THR A 124 -5.64 -1.49 -16.69
N HIS A 125 -5.05 -1.22 -15.53
CA HIS A 125 -4.10 -0.13 -15.35
C HIS A 125 -2.76 -0.42 -16.05
N TYR A 126 -2.07 0.64 -16.53
CA TYR A 126 -0.83 0.52 -17.31
C TYR A 126 0.26 -0.35 -16.65
N MET A 127 0.34 -0.32 -15.30
CA MET A 127 1.29 -1.17 -14.56
C MET A 127 0.99 -2.66 -14.75
N ALA A 128 -0.29 -3.04 -14.68
CA ALA A 128 -0.72 -4.41 -14.91
C ALA A 128 -0.54 -4.81 -16.39
N ILE A 129 -0.75 -3.90 -17.34
CA ILE A 129 -0.43 -4.14 -18.76
C ILE A 129 1.04 -4.54 -18.91
N ASN A 130 1.96 -3.77 -18.32
CA ASN A 130 3.40 -4.06 -18.40
C ASN A 130 3.77 -5.39 -17.74
N GLN A 131 3.13 -5.73 -16.62
CA GLN A 131 3.39 -6.96 -15.88
C GLN A 131 2.86 -8.21 -16.58
N THR A 132 1.80 -8.09 -17.41
CA THR A 132 1.08 -9.21 -18.03
C THR A 132 1.28 -9.29 -19.55
N ARG A 133 2.02 -8.38 -20.14
CA ARG A 133 2.23 -8.29 -21.60
C ARG A 133 2.60 -9.63 -22.22
N LYS A 134 3.58 -10.33 -21.64
CA LYS A 134 4.06 -11.61 -22.15
C LYS A 134 2.95 -12.65 -22.23
N PHE A 135 2.07 -12.70 -21.21
CA PHE A 135 0.94 -13.64 -21.21
C PHE A 135 0.01 -13.41 -22.42
N PHE A 136 -0.36 -12.16 -22.70
CA PHE A 136 -1.25 -11.83 -23.81
C PHE A 136 -0.58 -12.09 -25.17
N GLU A 137 0.68 -11.72 -25.35
CA GLU A 137 1.42 -11.94 -26.59
C GLU A 137 1.58 -13.43 -26.92
N GLU A 138 1.84 -14.28 -25.91
CA GLU A 138 2.09 -15.71 -26.13
C GLU A 138 0.81 -16.58 -26.14
N ASN A 139 -0.20 -16.23 -25.32
CA ASN A 139 -1.36 -17.11 -25.12
C ASN A 139 -2.66 -16.56 -25.68
N CYS A 140 -2.80 -15.24 -25.84
CA CYS A 140 -4.05 -14.60 -26.22
C CYS A 140 -3.83 -13.42 -27.19
N PRO A 141 -3.10 -13.60 -28.32
CA PRO A 141 -2.73 -12.49 -29.22
C PRO A 141 -3.93 -11.83 -29.91
N TRP A 142 -5.12 -12.43 -29.85
CA TRP A 142 -6.36 -11.86 -30.38
C TRP A 142 -7.04 -10.87 -29.42
N ILE A 143 -6.59 -10.77 -28.16
CA ILE A 143 -7.15 -9.88 -27.16
C ILE A 143 -6.47 -8.50 -27.25
N THR A 144 -7.26 -7.46 -27.40
CA THR A 144 -6.79 -6.07 -27.30
C THR A 144 -6.75 -5.64 -25.85
N VAL A 145 -5.55 -5.34 -25.31
CA VAL A 145 -5.40 -4.82 -23.94
C VAL A 145 -5.47 -3.31 -23.99
N VAL A 146 -6.39 -2.72 -23.20
CA VAL A 146 -6.68 -1.28 -23.17
C VAL A 146 -6.38 -0.75 -21.78
N GLU A 147 -5.69 0.39 -21.71
CA GLU A 147 -5.42 1.08 -20.47
C GLU A 147 -6.71 1.60 -19.82
N HIS A 148 -6.78 1.42 -18.51
CA HIS A 148 -7.83 1.92 -17.63
C HIS A 148 -7.22 2.62 -16.42
N GLU A 149 -7.96 3.51 -15.79
CA GLU A 149 -7.45 4.31 -14.66
C GLU A 149 -7.06 3.47 -13.42
N ASP A 150 -7.78 2.34 -13.21
CA ASP A 150 -7.54 1.45 -12.07
C ASP A 150 -7.93 0.01 -12.40
N THR A 151 -7.22 -0.98 -11.85
CA THR A 151 -7.47 -2.41 -12.08
C THR A 151 -8.81 -2.87 -11.51
N ALA A 152 -9.11 -2.49 -10.26
CA ALA A 152 -10.34 -2.89 -9.59
C ALA A 152 -11.55 -2.16 -10.17
N LYS A 153 -11.41 -0.88 -10.56
CA LYS A 153 -12.46 -0.13 -11.24
C LYS A 153 -12.86 -0.79 -12.55
N ALA A 154 -11.91 -1.26 -13.36
CA ALA A 154 -12.20 -2.01 -14.56
C ALA A 154 -13.06 -3.25 -14.29
N ALA A 155 -12.77 -4.00 -13.21
CA ALA A 155 -13.57 -5.14 -12.80
C ALA A 155 -15.00 -4.73 -12.36
N ILE A 156 -15.14 -3.64 -11.61
CA ILE A 156 -16.44 -3.09 -11.18
C ILE A 156 -17.30 -2.72 -12.39
N GLU A 157 -16.74 -2.01 -13.36
CA GLU A 157 -17.47 -1.58 -14.56
C GLU A 157 -17.94 -2.77 -15.39
N ILE A 158 -17.07 -3.77 -15.63
CA ILE A 158 -17.45 -4.98 -16.37
C ILE A 158 -18.62 -5.70 -15.72
N ALA A 159 -18.60 -5.82 -14.38
CA ALA A 159 -19.67 -6.46 -13.64
C ALA A 159 -20.97 -5.66 -13.64
N SER A 160 -20.89 -4.35 -13.37
CA SER A 160 -22.08 -3.48 -13.25
C SER A 160 -22.76 -3.21 -14.58
N GLU A 161 -22.00 -3.15 -15.69
CA GLU A 161 -22.52 -2.92 -17.04
C GLU A 161 -22.84 -4.21 -17.81
N GLY A 162 -22.50 -5.38 -17.24
CA GLY A 162 -22.77 -6.67 -17.87
C GLY A 162 -22.01 -6.88 -19.18
N LEU A 163 -20.75 -6.45 -19.27
CA LEU A 163 -19.98 -6.43 -20.51
C LEU A 163 -19.50 -7.81 -20.95
N MET A 164 -20.18 -8.38 -21.94
CA MET A 164 -19.77 -9.65 -22.56
C MET A 164 -18.60 -9.43 -23.54
N GLY A 165 -17.68 -10.39 -23.61
CA GLY A 165 -16.48 -10.33 -24.48
C GLY A 165 -15.41 -9.36 -23.97
N VAL A 166 -15.59 -8.80 -22.77
CA VAL A 166 -14.65 -7.88 -22.12
C VAL A 166 -14.19 -8.49 -20.81
N GLY A 167 -12.87 -8.50 -20.60
CA GLY A 167 -12.25 -8.93 -19.34
C GLY A 167 -11.52 -7.80 -18.61
N ALA A 168 -11.19 -8.03 -17.35
CA ALA A 168 -10.28 -7.21 -16.57
C ALA A 168 -9.05 -8.00 -16.15
N VAL A 169 -7.97 -7.29 -15.84
CA VAL A 169 -6.85 -7.83 -15.07
C VAL A 169 -6.77 -7.11 -13.74
N ALA A 170 -6.98 -7.84 -12.65
CA ALA A 170 -7.02 -7.30 -11.29
C ALA A 170 -6.69 -8.37 -10.23
N SER A 171 -6.82 -8.00 -8.93
CA SER A 171 -6.67 -8.92 -7.80
C SER A 171 -7.79 -9.97 -7.76
N SER A 172 -7.56 -11.10 -7.09
CA SER A 172 -8.62 -12.08 -6.83
C SER A 172 -9.76 -11.51 -5.99
N LEU A 173 -9.46 -10.58 -5.08
CA LEU A 173 -10.46 -9.88 -4.27
C LEU A 173 -11.43 -9.06 -5.14
N ALA A 174 -10.93 -8.42 -6.21
CA ALA A 174 -11.78 -7.70 -7.16
C ALA A 174 -12.74 -8.66 -7.91
N ALA A 175 -12.28 -9.85 -8.27
CA ALA A 175 -13.14 -10.87 -8.87
C ALA A 175 -14.24 -11.32 -7.91
N GLU A 176 -13.87 -11.67 -6.67
CA GLU A 176 -14.79 -12.12 -5.63
C GLU A 176 -15.88 -11.08 -5.33
N GLN A 177 -15.48 -9.83 -5.07
CA GLN A 177 -16.42 -8.77 -4.70
C GLN A 177 -17.39 -8.38 -5.80
N ASN A 178 -17.02 -8.61 -7.07
CA ASN A 178 -17.84 -8.26 -8.22
C ASN A 178 -18.50 -9.47 -8.90
N GLY A 179 -18.36 -10.68 -8.33
CA GLY A 179 -18.95 -11.90 -8.90
C GLY A 179 -18.39 -12.26 -10.28
N LEU A 180 -17.13 -11.87 -10.56
CA LEU A 180 -16.45 -12.22 -11.80
C LEU A 180 -15.75 -13.58 -11.68
N GLN A 181 -15.71 -14.31 -12.80
CA GLN A 181 -14.97 -15.55 -12.91
C GLN A 181 -13.53 -15.29 -13.30
N ILE A 182 -12.58 -15.85 -12.55
CA ILE A 182 -11.17 -15.88 -12.94
C ILE A 182 -10.99 -16.88 -14.07
N LEU A 183 -10.58 -16.40 -15.25
CA LEU A 183 -10.31 -17.21 -16.44
C LEU A 183 -8.87 -17.74 -16.46
N ALA A 184 -7.91 -16.93 -16.01
CA ALA A 184 -6.51 -17.31 -15.85
C ALA A 184 -5.91 -16.63 -14.60
N PRO A 185 -5.50 -17.41 -13.58
CA PRO A 185 -4.87 -16.87 -12.38
C PRO A 185 -3.39 -16.58 -12.61
N GLY A 186 -2.88 -15.56 -11.91
CA GLY A 186 -1.46 -15.30 -11.80
C GLY A 186 -0.77 -15.11 -13.14
N ILE A 187 -1.27 -14.24 -14.01
CA ILE A 187 -0.76 -14.06 -15.39
C ILE A 187 0.42 -13.08 -15.48
N GLU A 188 0.87 -12.51 -14.35
CA GLU A 188 2.06 -11.66 -14.32
C GLU A 188 3.34 -12.45 -14.66
N THR A 189 4.26 -11.80 -15.39
CA THR A 189 5.53 -12.41 -15.84
C THR A 189 6.44 -12.76 -14.67
N TYR A 190 6.56 -11.87 -13.69
CA TYR A 190 7.44 -12.05 -12.53
C TYR A 190 6.62 -12.45 -11.30
N LYS A 191 6.75 -13.70 -10.85
CA LYS A 191 5.96 -14.26 -9.73
C LYS A 191 6.39 -13.73 -8.35
N GLN A 192 7.62 -13.24 -8.21
CA GLN A 192 8.13 -12.59 -7.01
C GLN A 192 7.89 -11.08 -7.09
N ASN A 193 6.65 -10.68 -7.22
CA ASN A 193 6.19 -9.31 -7.29
C ASN A 193 5.47 -8.97 -5.99
N PHE A 194 6.11 -8.18 -5.12
CA PHE A 194 5.55 -7.78 -3.84
C PHE A 194 5.46 -6.26 -3.75
N THR A 195 4.36 -5.78 -3.21
CA THR A 195 4.20 -4.38 -2.81
C THR A 195 4.18 -4.30 -1.29
N ARG A 196 4.96 -3.38 -0.76
CA ARG A 196 4.98 -3.02 0.66
C ARG A 196 4.00 -1.90 0.90
N PHE A 197 3.11 -2.10 1.85
CA PHE A 197 2.14 -1.12 2.31
C PHE A 197 2.48 -0.69 3.74
N LEU A 198 2.34 0.59 4.02
CA LEU A 198 2.49 1.17 5.36
C LEU A 198 1.10 1.41 5.95
N ILE A 199 1.00 1.14 7.25
CA ILE A 199 -0.21 1.35 8.02
C ILE A 199 -0.03 2.63 8.85
N LEU A 200 -0.88 3.60 8.61
CA LEU A 200 -0.98 4.86 9.36
C LEU A 200 -2.21 4.75 10.27
N ASP A 201 -2.00 4.64 11.58
CA ASP A 201 -3.11 4.46 12.53
C ASP A 201 -2.68 4.96 13.91
N ASP A 202 -3.00 6.20 14.24
CA ASP A 202 -2.59 6.80 15.50
C ASP A 202 -3.30 6.21 16.73
N SER A 203 -4.39 5.46 16.54
CA SER A 203 -5.07 4.71 17.61
C SER A 203 -4.28 3.46 18.04
N LEU A 204 -3.42 2.92 17.16
CA LEU A 204 -2.60 1.74 17.46
C LEU A 204 -1.40 2.10 18.34
N THR A 205 -1.25 1.33 19.42
CA THR A 205 -0.08 1.39 20.29
C THR A 205 0.76 0.14 20.10
N VAL A 206 1.96 0.29 19.56
CA VAL A 206 2.92 -0.80 19.43
C VAL A 206 3.78 -0.87 20.70
N PRO A 207 3.75 -1.97 21.47
CA PRO A 207 4.60 -2.13 22.66
C PRO A 207 6.08 -2.07 22.30
N LYS A 208 6.88 -1.33 23.09
CA LYS A 208 8.32 -1.11 22.79
C LYS A 208 9.13 -2.41 22.60
N ASN A 209 8.77 -3.47 23.30
CA ASN A 209 9.40 -4.78 23.17
C ASN A 209 9.04 -5.54 21.89
N ARG A 210 8.06 -5.05 21.12
CA ARG A 210 7.69 -5.58 19.81
C ARG A 210 8.20 -4.72 18.66
N ILE A 211 8.71 -3.52 18.91
CA ILE A 211 9.25 -2.62 17.90
C ILE A 211 10.64 -3.13 17.50
N ASP A 212 10.82 -3.47 16.24
CA ASP A 212 12.08 -3.93 15.65
C ASP A 212 12.46 -3.20 14.36
N LYS A 213 11.62 -2.22 13.94
CA LYS A 213 11.84 -1.41 12.74
C LYS A 213 11.43 0.04 12.97
N ALA A 214 12.15 0.97 12.33
CA ALA A 214 11.82 2.39 12.32
C ALA A 214 12.03 2.98 10.92
N THR A 215 11.14 3.89 10.54
CA THR A 215 11.28 4.74 9.35
C THR A 215 11.62 6.15 9.78
N LEU A 216 12.75 6.65 9.29
CA LEU A 216 13.30 7.96 9.61
C LEU A 216 13.33 8.85 8.36
N CYS A 217 13.13 10.15 8.55
CA CYS A 217 13.41 11.17 7.55
C CYS A 217 14.31 12.24 8.17
N PHE A 218 15.39 12.62 7.48
CA PHE A 218 16.32 13.64 7.96
C PHE A 218 17.04 14.31 6.79
N THR A 219 17.69 15.45 7.06
CA THR A 219 18.61 16.10 6.14
C THR A 219 20.05 16.05 6.69
N LEU A 220 21.01 16.21 5.80
CA LEU A 220 22.44 16.20 6.15
C LEU A 220 23.13 17.45 5.59
N PRO A 221 24.21 17.92 6.24
CA PRO A 221 25.08 18.93 5.63
C PRO A 221 25.64 18.42 4.30
N HIS A 222 25.61 19.26 3.27
CA HIS A 222 26.19 18.92 1.96
C HIS A 222 27.71 18.98 2.01
N LYS A 223 28.33 17.95 2.59
CA LYS A 223 29.79 17.78 2.75
C LYS A 223 30.21 16.34 2.44
N PRO A 224 31.43 16.12 1.93
CA PRO A 224 31.96 14.79 1.77
C PRO A 224 31.90 13.98 3.07
N GLY A 225 31.41 12.74 2.99
CA GLY A 225 31.34 11.81 4.11
C GLY A 225 30.13 11.99 5.04
N SER A 226 29.27 13.02 4.89
CA SER A 226 28.12 13.23 5.81
C SER A 226 27.22 11.99 5.93
N LEU A 227 26.83 11.39 4.81
CA LEU A 227 26.01 10.18 4.81
C LEU A 227 26.81 8.96 5.35
N ALA A 228 28.08 8.84 4.97
CA ALA A 228 28.92 7.74 5.45
C ALA A 228 29.07 7.72 6.97
N GLN A 229 29.21 8.89 7.61
CA GLN A 229 29.26 9.00 9.07
C GLN A 229 27.99 8.45 9.74
N ILE A 230 26.80 8.79 9.22
CA ILE A 230 25.54 8.26 9.74
C ILE A 230 25.49 6.74 9.59
N LEU A 231 25.81 6.24 8.40
CA LEU A 231 25.78 4.79 8.12
C LEU A 231 26.77 4.04 9.03
N THR A 232 27.96 4.61 9.29
CA THR A 232 28.95 4.02 10.21
C THR A 232 28.43 3.97 11.64
N ILE A 233 27.77 5.02 12.14
CA ILE A 233 27.17 5.01 13.46
C ILE A 233 26.08 3.95 13.54
N LEU A 234 25.15 3.92 12.57
CA LEU A 234 24.08 2.94 12.55
C LEU A 234 24.64 1.50 12.55
N SER A 235 25.67 1.24 11.74
CA SER A 235 26.36 -0.06 11.68
C SER A 235 27.00 -0.43 13.01
N PHE A 236 27.65 0.51 13.71
CA PHE A 236 28.28 0.26 15.03
C PHE A 236 27.25 -0.21 16.08
N TYR A 237 26.01 0.24 15.97
CA TYR A 237 24.92 -0.18 16.85
C TYR A 237 24.14 -1.40 16.33
N ASP A 238 24.64 -2.09 15.30
CA ASP A 238 24.00 -3.24 14.62
C ASP A 238 22.60 -2.90 14.04
N MET A 239 22.44 -1.68 13.53
CA MET A 239 21.23 -1.31 12.80
C MET A 239 21.36 -1.79 11.36
N ASN A 240 20.41 -2.60 10.89
CA ASN A 240 20.35 -3.03 9.50
C ASN A 240 19.50 -2.06 8.68
N LEU A 241 20.11 -1.41 7.68
CA LEU A 241 19.36 -0.61 6.71
C LEU A 241 18.64 -1.53 5.75
N THR A 242 17.32 -1.50 5.77
CA THR A 242 16.50 -2.24 4.82
C THR A 242 16.11 -1.37 3.62
N ARG A 243 16.23 -0.04 3.77
CA ARG A 243 15.97 0.93 2.71
C ARG A 243 16.72 2.23 2.94
N ILE A 244 17.14 2.86 1.84
CA ILE A 244 17.57 4.25 1.79
C ILE A 244 17.09 4.89 0.50
N GLN A 245 16.43 6.07 0.63
CA GLN A 245 15.94 6.86 -0.49
C GLN A 245 16.28 8.32 -0.25
N SER A 246 16.93 8.97 -1.21
CA SER A 246 17.14 10.41 -1.18
C SER A 246 16.15 11.12 -2.10
N LEU A 247 15.59 12.23 -1.65
CA LEU A 247 14.72 13.11 -2.44
C LEU A 247 15.23 14.55 -2.36
N PRO A 248 15.30 15.28 -3.47
CA PRO A 248 15.73 16.67 -3.46
C PRO A 248 14.77 17.53 -2.61
N ILE A 249 15.32 18.54 -1.94
CA ILE A 249 14.52 19.51 -1.21
C ILE A 249 14.11 20.61 -2.20
N PRO A 250 12.81 20.79 -2.49
CA PRO A 250 12.36 21.82 -3.41
C PRO A 250 12.88 23.22 -3.01
N GLY A 251 13.44 23.95 -3.97
CA GLY A 251 14.00 25.29 -3.74
C GLY A 251 15.40 25.34 -3.08
N HIS A 252 16.01 24.19 -2.78
CA HIS A 252 17.36 24.12 -2.20
C HIS A 252 18.28 23.26 -3.08
N GLU A 253 19.19 23.91 -3.79
CA GLU A 253 20.13 23.22 -4.67
C GLU A 253 21.02 22.24 -3.90
N TRP A 254 21.13 21.01 -4.41
CA TRP A 254 22.00 19.94 -3.90
C TRP A 254 21.74 19.52 -2.45
N GLN A 255 20.56 19.85 -1.89
CA GLN A 255 20.12 19.39 -0.59
C GLN A 255 19.04 18.30 -0.73
N TYR A 256 19.07 17.33 0.18
CA TYR A 256 18.24 16.14 0.09
C TYR A 256 17.63 15.78 1.44
N PHE A 257 16.37 15.33 1.41
CA PHE A 257 15.80 14.50 2.44
C PHE A 257 16.27 13.06 2.24
N PHE A 258 16.70 12.41 3.31
CA PHE A 258 17.00 10.99 3.35
C PHE A 258 15.90 10.27 4.10
N TYR A 259 15.24 9.34 3.43
CA TYR A 259 14.27 8.42 4.02
C TYR A 259 14.96 7.09 4.23
N VAL A 260 15.00 6.61 5.48
CA VAL A 260 15.76 5.43 5.87
C VAL A 260 14.91 4.52 6.70
N ASP A 261 14.81 3.25 6.29
CA ASP A 261 14.24 2.19 7.11
C ASP A 261 15.36 1.41 7.77
N ILE A 262 15.30 1.31 9.08
CA ILE A 262 16.27 0.56 9.89
C ILE A 262 15.59 -0.52 10.68
N LYS A 263 16.18 -1.72 10.66
CA LYS A 263 15.76 -2.88 11.45
C LYS A 263 16.78 -3.13 12.56
N PHE A 264 16.30 -3.55 13.72
CA PHE A 264 17.14 -3.70 14.92
C PHE A 264 16.63 -4.82 15.84
N SER A 265 17.53 -5.37 16.65
CA SER A 265 17.21 -6.45 17.57
C SER A 265 16.55 -5.97 18.87
N THR A 266 16.92 -4.78 19.35
CA THR A 266 16.37 -4.21 20.59
C THR A 266 16.10 -2.72 20.48
N TYR A 267 14.96 -2.29 21.00
CA TYR A 267 14.56 -0.88 21.02
C TYR A 267 15.57 0.01 21.77
N ALA A 268 16.22 -0.51 22.82
CA ALA A 268 17.22 0.23 23.56
C ALA A 268 18.46 0.59 22.72
N ARG A 269 19.00 -0.38 21.93
CA ARG A 269 20.13 -0.12 21.01
C ARG A 269 19.76 0.86 19.92
N TYR A 270 18.56 0.74 19.35
CA TYR A 270 18.04 1.71 18.38
C TYR A 270 18.02 3.13 18.97
N ARG A 271 17.51 3.31 20.19
CA ARG A 271 17.49 4.63 20.85
C ARG A 271 18.88 5.18 21.11
N GLN A 272 19.87 4.32 21.44
CA GLN A 272 21.27 4.71 21.58
C GLN A 272 21.87 5.14 20.23
N ALA A 273 21.65 4.36 19.17
CA ALA A 273 22.09 4.68 17.82
C ALA A 273 21.54 6.04 17.36
N LEU A 274 20.24 6.25 17.56
CA LEU A 274 19.58 7.49 17.19
C LEU A 274 20.11 8.69 17.97
N LYS A 275 20.36 8.52 19.27
CA LYS A 275 20.99 9.56 20.14
C LYS A 275 22.40 9.92 19.64
N ALA A 276 23.20 8.92 19.24
CA ALA A 276 24.56 9.12 18.74
C ALA A 276 24.57 9.80 17.34
N ALA A 277 23.65 9.43 16.45
CA ALA A 277 23.56 9.97 15.09
C ALA A 277 22.92 11.36 15.04
N ARG A 278 22.00 11.69 15.96
CA ARG A 278 21.19 12.93 15.94
C ARG A 278 22.00 14.22 15.80
N PRO A 279 23.18 14.41 16.45
CA PRO A 279 23.96 15.65 16.28
C PRO A 279 24.48 15.90 14.87
N LEU A 280 24.55 14.86 14.04
CA LEU A 280 25.01 14.91 12.64
C LEU A 280 23.84 15.08 11.66
N MET A 281 22.61 14.84 12.10
CA MET A 281 21.39 14.98 11.32
C MET A 281 20.75 16.33 11.56
N LYS A 282 20.11 16.88 10.52
CA LYS A 282 19.19 18.00 10.63
C LYS A 282 17.78 17.53 10.33
N ASP A 283 16.77 18.24 10.86
CA ASP A 283 15.35 18.00 10.59
C ASP A 283 14.94 16.53 10.78
N LEU A 284 15.53 15.86 11.78
CA LEU A 284 15.22 14.45 12.06
C LEU A 284 13.75 14.28 12.47
N ASN A 285 12.99 13.59 11.64
CA ASN A 285 11.63 13.16 11.90
C ASN A 285 11.57 11.62 11.94
N VAL A 286 11.05 11.07 13.03
CA VAL A 286 10.72 9.64 13.14
C VAL A 286 9.32 9.45 12.59
N LEU A 287 9.22 8.94 11.36
CA LEU A 287 7.94 8.74 10.66
C LEU A 287 7.14 7.57 11.25
N GLY A 288 7.83 6.61 11.86
CA GLY A 288 7.20 5.50 12.55
C GLY A 288 8.20 4.58 13.25
N GLU A 289 7.73 3.94 14.31
CA GLU A 289 8.40 2.89 15.04
C GLU A 289 7.41 1.74 15.19
N TYR A 290 7.68 0.58 14.60
CA TYR A 290 6.70 -0.48 14.44
C TYR A 290 7.37 -1.87 14.40
N LYS A 291 6.54 -2.91 14.38
CA LYS A 291 7.01 -4.28 14.16
C LYS A 291 7.13 -4.54 12.65
N SER A 292 8.27 -5.04 12.24
CA SER A 292 8.51 -5.51 10.87
C SER A 292 7.59 -6.70 10.54
N ALA A 293 7.04 -6.71 9.33
CA ALA A 293 6.28 -7.85 8.80
C ALA A 293 7.17 -8.98 8.26
N GLN A 294 8.50 -8.79 8.24
CA GLN A 294 9.50 -9.78 7.77
C GLN A 294 10.51 -10.11 8.87
#